data_1ce59c6706326874ea52f1685959389d
#
_entry.id   1ce59c6706326874ea52f1685959389d
#
_cell.length_a   1.000
_cell.length_b   1.000
_cell.length_c   1.000
_cell.angle_alpha   90.00
_cell.angle_beta   90.00
_cell.angle_gamma   90.00
#
_symmetry.space_group_name_H-M   'P 1'
#
loop_
_entity.id
_entity.type
_entity.pdbx_description
1 polymer ?
#
loop_
_entity_poly.entity_id
_entity_poly.type
_entity_poly.pdbx_seq_one_letter_code
_entity_poly.pdbx_strand_id
1 'polypeptide(L)'
;MDRTLQLWFRLVPAFAAGYFLSYGLRTVNAVIAPELMRDLGIGASGLGLLTSAYFLGFGLFQIPLGLLLDRWGPRRVEAALLLVAALGCTVFALGQDLQTLAVGRALIGLGVSACLMGSFKAFSQWFPAERMPSLSATIMVAGGLGALSASVPVAAALPLLGWRGVFATVAVLLVGAAALLMTTPEQRAHGASESLLQQLRSLGGIYGNRVFWRFAPQGALVVGGFMAMQGLWAVPWLMEVNHASRATAAEVLLAMALAQLGGFLLVAVGSGWLAQHGLGPMRLLSAGMGLALVVEVAILRQWAAPLLLWPLLGLSFSLGNIAYSQLTAAFAVTLAGRVNTALNLAVFVGAFGLQWGIGAVVDALVIGGQARAAAFETTLLALLVLQTLAFAWFLVPAHNPPAVTH
;
A
#
# COMPACT_ATOMS: atom_id res chain seq x y z
N MET A 1 -36.22 -8.36 7.87
CA MET A 1 -34.82 -7.88 7.87
C MET A 1 -34.81 -6.51 7.20
N ASP A 2 -34.28 -5.49 7.85
CA ASP A 2 -34.27 -4.13 7.32
C ASP A 2 -33.52 -4.11 5.96
N ARG A 3 -34.06 -3.40 4.96
CA ARG A 3 -33.50 -3.28 3.60
C ARG A 3 -32.01 -2.85 3.64
N THR A 4 -31.66 -2.02 4.59
CA THR A 4 -30.30 -1.56 4.82
C THR A 4 -29.36 -2.68 5.26
N LEU A 5 -29.84 -3.58 6.11
CA LEU A 5 -29.07 -4.74 6.58
C LEU A 5 -28.85 -5.76 5.46
N GLN A 6 -29.87 -5.97 4.61
CA GLN A 6 -29.74 -6.84 3.42
C GLN A 6 -28.69 -6.29 2.43
N LEU A 7 -28.69 -4.98 2.20
CA LEU A 7 -27.69 -4.32 1.35
C LEU A 7 -26.28 -4.44 1.94
N TRP A 8 -26.17 -4.31 3.26
CA TRP A 8 -24.88 -4.46 3.95
C TRP A 8 -24.29 -5.85 3.73
N PHE A 9 -25.06 -6.92 3.99
CA PHE A 9 -24.60 -8.30 3.80
C PHE A 9 -24.30 -8.68 2.34
N ARG A 10 -24.88 -7.98 1.38
CA ARG A 10 -24.64 -8.24 -0.05
C ARG A 10 -23.44 -7.45 -0.60
N LEU A 11 -23.24 -6.21 -0.16
CA LEU A 11 -22.20 -5.33 -0.69
C LEU A 11 -20.89 -5.47 0.08
N VAL A 12 -20.94 -5.31 1.41
CA VAL A 12 -19.71 -5.15 2.21
C VAL A 12 -18.82 -6.38 2.15
N PRO A 13 -19.30 -7.63 2.32
CA PRO A 13 -18.42 -8.80 2.23
C PRO A 13 -17.81 -9.01 0.84
N ALA A 14 -18.54 -8.68 -0.24
CA ALA A 14 -18.03 -8.84 -1.60
C ALA A 14 -16.86 -7.90 -1.90
N PHE A 15 -16.99 -6.61 -1.57
CA PHE A 15 -15.91 -5.64 -1.72
C PHE A 15 -14.77 -5.87 -0.72
N ALA A 16 -15.11 -6.29 0.51
CA ALA A 16 -14.10 -6.62 1.52
C ALA A 16 -13.22 -7.82 1.10
N ALA A 17 -13.79 -8.82 0.44
CA ALA A 17 -13.03 -9.96 -0.10
C ALA A 17 -12.00 -9.50 -1.15
N GLY A 18 -12.38 -8.61 -2.06
CA GLY A 18 -11.44 -8.00 -3.03
C GLY A 18 -10.29 -7.27 -2.35
N TYR A 19 -10.60 -6.43 -1.36
CA TYR A 19 -9.58 -5.64 -0.66
C TYR A 19 -8.68 -6.50 0.25
N PHE A 20 -9.23 -7.55 0.88
CA PHE A 20 -8.48 -8.57 1.61
C PHE A 20 -7.42 -9.22 0.71
N LEU A 21 -7.82 -9.71 -0.47
CA LEU A 21 -6.91 -10.34 -1.43
C LEU A 21 -5.88 -9.35 -1.98
N SER A 22 -6.28 -8.10 -2.22
CA SER A 22 -5.38 -7.02 -2.66
C SER A 22 -4.24 -6.78 -1.67
N TYR A 23 -4.54 -6.68 -0.38
CA TYR A 23 -3.53 -6.46 0.65
C TYR A 23 -2.64 -7.69 0.89
N GLY A 24 -3.23 -8.89 0.86
CA GLY A 24 -2.48 -10.14 0.92
C GLY A 24 -1.46 -10.24 -0.21
N LEU A 25 -1.87 -9.96 -1.45
CA LEU A 25 -1.00 -9.98 -2.63
C LEU A 25 0.10 -8.91 -2.60
N ARG A 26 -0.12 -7.82 -1.89
CA ARG A 26 0.90 -6.76 -1.69
C ARG A 26 2.05 -7.22 -0.81
N THR A 27 1.75 -7.98 0.24
CA THR A 27 2.72 -8.33 1.30
C THR A 27 3.30 -9.74 1.18
N VAL A 28 2.67 -10.64 0.43
CA VAL A 28 3.06 -12.06 0.31
C VAL A 28 4.51 -12.26 -0.15
N ASN A 29 5.05 -11.37 -0.99
CA ASN A 29 6.40 -11.49 -1.52
C ASN A 29 7.48 -11.48 -0.44
N ALA A 30 7.28 -10.76 0.66
CA ALA A 30 8.22 -10.77 1.77
C ALA A 30 8.46 -12.18 2.32
N VAL A 31 7.41 -12.99 2.38
CA VAL A 31 7.46 -14.36 2.94
C VAL A 31 8.02 -15.37 1.95
N ILE A 32 7.72 -15.22 0.65
CA ILE A 32 8.18 -16.16 -0.41
C ILE A 32 9.54 -15.76 -1.02
N ALA A 33 10.12 -14.61 -0.62
CA ALA A 33 11.35 -14.08 -1.19
C ALA A 33 12.51 -15.08 -1.23
N PRO A 34 12.81 -15.84 -0.15
CA PRO A 34 13.90 -16.81 -0.17
C PRO A 34 13.72 -17.91 -1.22
N GLU A 35 12.50 -18.41 -1.41
CA GLU A 35 12.21 -19.43 -2.44
C GLU A 35 12.34 -18.87 -3.84
N LEU A 36 11.84 -17.65 -4.08
CA LEU A 36 11.98 -16.99 -5.39
C LEU A 36 13.45 -16.80 -5.76
N MET A 37 14.27 -16.34 -4.81
CA MET A 37 15.70 -16.15 -5.05
C MET A 37 16.40 -17.47 -5.37
N ARG A 38 16.09 -18.52 -4.61
CA ARG A 38 16.69 -19.84 -4.81
C ARG A 38 16.25 -20.49 -6.13
N ASP A 39 14.94 -20.48 -6.43
CA ASP A 39 14.37 -21.19 -7.56
C ASP A 39 14.69 -20.51 -8.90
N LEU A 40 14.87 -19.19 -8.90
CA LEU A 40 15.15 -18.39 -10.10
C LEU A 40 16.64 -18.01 -10.23
N GLY A 41 17.45 -18.22 -9.20
CA GLY A 41 18.86 -17.78 -9.18
C GLY A 41 19.03 -16.27 -9.25
N ILE A 42 18.04 -15.49 -8.74
CA ILE A 42 18.05 -14.02 -8.82
C ILE A 42 18.64 -13.38 -7.56
N GLY A 43 19.36 -12.27 -7.74
CA GLY A 43 19.84 -11.43 -6.66
C GLY A 43 18.76 -10.51 -6.08
N ALA A 44 19.17 -9.63 -5.16
CA ALA A 44 18.29 -8.69 -4.49
C ALA A 44 17.64 -7.69 -5.48
N SER A 45 18.37 -7.25 -6.52
CA SER A 45 17.82 -6.34 -7.54
C SER A 45 16.72 -6.99 -8.37
N GLY A 46 16.90 -8.26 -8.75
CA GLY A 46 15.89 -9.05 -9.47
C GLY A 46 14.62 -9.23 -8.64
N LEU A 47 14.78 -9.56 -7.35
CA LEU A 47 13.67 -9.66 -6.41
C LEU A 47 12.96 -8.32 -6.20
N GLY A 48 13.72 -7.25 -6.07
CA GLY A 48 13.20 -5.88 -5.94
C GLY A 48 12.41 -5.46 -7.18
N LEU A 49 12.95 -5.69 -8.38
CA LEU A 49 12.27 -5.42 -9.64
C LEU A 49 10.95 -6.20 -9.75
N LEU A 50 11.00 -7.51 -9.47
CA LEU A 50 9.83 -8.37 -9.50
C LEU A 50 8.71 -7.86 -8.59
N THR A 51 9.08 -7.49 -7.37
CA THR A 51 8.11 -7.03 -6.37
C THR A 51 7.61 -5.63 -6.70
N SER A 52 8.49 -4.75 -7.20
CA SER A 52 8.13 -3.38 -7.56
C SER A 52 7.19 -3.32 -8.78
N ALA A 53 7.24 -4.30 -9.69
CA ALA A 53 6.34 -4.37 -10.83
C ALA A 53 4.85 -4.35 -10.42
N TYR A 54 4.52 -4.89 -9.24
CA TYR A 54 3.18 -4.76 -8.66
C TYR A 54 2.78 -3.30 -8.44
N PHE A 55 3.66 -2.49 -7.85
CA PHE A 55 3.37 -1.08 -7.58
C PHE A 55 3.29 -0.25 -8.84
N LEU A 56 4.08 -0.60 -9.86
CA LEU A 56 4.01 0.04 -11.17
C LEU A 56 2.64 -0.19 -11.82
N GLY A 57 2.20 -1.46 -11.91
CA GLY A 57 0.89 -1.82 -12.45
C GLY A 57 -0.24 -1.14 -11.68
N PHE A 58 -0.19 -1.19 -10.34
CA PHE A 58 -1.17 -0.55 -9.47
C PHE A 58 -1.20 0.97 -9.66
N GLY A 59 -0.04 1.64 -9.62
CA GLY A 59 0.07 3.09 -9.68
C GLY A 59 -0.35 3.68 -11.03
N LEU A 60 0.12 3.11 -12.12
CA LEU A 60 -0.22 3.58 -13.47
C LEU A 60 -1.74 3.50 -13.76
N PHE A 61 -2.40 2.48 -13.21
CA PHE A 61 -3.83 2.31 -13.45
C PHE A 61 -4.71 3.21 -12.58
N GLN A 62 -4.18 3.88 -11.55
CA GLN A 62 -4.95 4.83 -10.74
C GLN A 62 -5.53 5.97 -11.58
N ILE A 63 -4.81 6.42 -12.61
CA ILE A 63 -5.26 7.54 -13.46
C ILE A 63 -6.54 7.19 -14.24
N PRO A 64 -6.61 6.09 -15.04
CA PRO A 64 -7.83 5.73 -15.75
C PRO A 64 -8.93 5.15 -14.87
N LEU A 65 -8.59 4.65 -13.68
CA LEU A 65 -9.52 3.96 -12.79
C LEU A 65 -10.74 4.81 -12.43
N GLY A 66 -10.54 6.10 -12.13
CA GLY A 66 -11.63 7.01 -11.81
C GLY A 66 -12.68 7.07 -12.92
N LEU A 67 -12.24 7.22 -14.18
CA LEU A 67 -13.14 7.24 -15.36
C LEU A 67 -13.88 5.92 -15.55
N LEU A 68 -13.17 4.80 -15.36
CA LEU A 68 -13.78 3.47 -15.50
C LEU A 68 -14.88 3.28 -14.45
N LEU A 69 -14.60 3.64 -13.19
CA LEU A 69 -15.57 3.57 -12.09
C LEU A 69 -16.79 4.48 -12.32
N ASP A 70 -16.57 5.66 -12.93
CA ASP A 70 -17.64 6.60 -13.26
C ASP A 70 -18.52 6.09 -14.41
N ARG A 71 -17.90 5.51 -15.43
CA ARG A 71 -18.58 5.08 -16.66
C ARG A 71 -19.30 3.73 -16.52
N TRP A 72 -18.64 2.74 -15.90
CA TRP A 72 -19.10 1.37 -15.87
C TRP A 72 -19.54 0.89 -14.49
N GLY A 73 -19.37 1.72 -13.45
CA GLY A 73 -19.72 1.40 -12.08
C GLY A 73 -18.70 0.53 -11.36
N PRO A 74 -18.71 0.58 -10.00
CA PRO A 74 -17.69 -0.08 -9.19
C PRO A 74 -17.72 -1.60 -9.30
N ARG A 75 -18.91 -2.21 -9.34
CA ARG A 75 -19.09 -3.66 -9.42
C ARG A 75 -18.40 -4.29 -10.63
N ARG A 76 -18.70 -3.78 -11.83
CA ARG A 76 -18.18 -4.33 -13.08
C ARG A 76 -16.69 -4.09 -13.23
N VAL A 77 -16.26 -2.87 -12.89
CA VAL A 77 -14.83 -2.50 -12.99
C VAL A 77 -13.99 -3.34 -12.05
N GLU A 78 -14.40 -3.46 -10.79
CA GLU A 78 -13.63 -4.25 -9.81
C GLU A 78 -13.65 -5.74 -10.16
N ALA A 79 -14.81 -6.31 -10.53
CA ALA A 79 -14.88 -7.70 -10.94
C ALA A 79 -14.00 -8.01 -12.16
N ALA A 80 -14.02 -7.16 -13.20
CA ALA A 80 -13.16 -7.33 -14.37
C ALA A 80 -11.66 -7.23 -14.01
N LEU A 81 -11.32 -6.29 -13.14
CA LEU A 81 -9.94 -6.12 -12.69
C LEU A 81 -9.46 -7.27 -11.78
N LEU A 82 -10.33 -7.83 -10.93
CA LEU A 82 -9.98 -9.04 -10.17
C LEU A 82 -9.70 -10.25 -11.09
N LEU A 83 -10.39 -10.36 -12.23
CA LEU A 83 -10.07 -11.40 -13.24
C LEU A 83 -8.70 -11.13 -13.89
N VAL A 84 -8.32 -9.87 -14.11
CA VAL A 84 -6.96 -9.52 -14.56
C VAL A 84 -5.94 -9.89 -13.48
N ALA A 85 -6.24 -9.66 -12.19
CA ALA A 85 -5.37 -10.10 -11.10
C ALA A 85 -5.25 -11.62 -11.03
N ALA A 86 -6.34 -12.37 -11.25
CA ALA A 86 -6.31 -13.83 -11.30
C ALA A 86 -5.45 -14.34 -12.46
N LEU A 87 -5.56 -13.72 -13.65
CA LEU A 87 -4.66 -13.99 -14.76
C LEU A 87 -3.20 -13.70 -14.38
N GLY A 88 -2.94 -12.57 -13.75
CA GLY A 88 -1.63 -12.21 -13.25
C GLY A 88 -1.06 -13.24 -12.26
N CYS A 89 -1.87 -13.73 -11.32
CA CYS A 89 -1.49 -14.80 -10.39
C CYS A 89 -1.17 -16.12 -11.14
N THR A 90 -1.95 -16.44 -12.16
CA THR A 90 -1.71 -17.64 -12.99
C THR A 90 -0.41 -17.50 -13.78
N VAL A 91 -0.17 -16.36 -14.42
CA VAL A 91 1.10 -16.07 -15.12
C VAL A 91 2.28 -16.15 -14.16
N PHE A 92 2.13 -15.61 -12.95
CA PHE A 92 3.17 -15.68 -11.92
C PHE A 92 3.44 -17.11 -11.46
N ALA A 93 2.39 -17.90 -11.22
CA ALA A 93 2.52 -19.29 -10.79
C ALA A 93 3.18 -20.21 -11.84
N LEU A 94 2.93 -19.94 -13.12
CA LEU A 94 3.46 -20.74 -14.24
C LEU A 94 4.81 -20.23 -14.76
N GLY A 95 5.20 -18.98 -14.43
CA GLY A 95 6.42 -18.35 -14.91
C GLY A 95 7.69 -19.07 -14.46
N GLN A 96 8.69 -19.12 -15.34
CA GLN A 96 9.99 -19.76 -15.10
C GLN A 96 11.14 -18.75 -15.15
N ASP A 97 10.90 -17.55 -15.58
CA ASP A 97 11.89 -16.48 -15.71
C ASP A 97 11.41 -15.18 -15.07
N LEU A 98 12.38 -14.29 -14.77
CA LEU A 98 12.14 -13.03 -14.10
C LEU A 98 11.15 -12.13 -14.87
N GLN A 99 11.20 -12.12 -16.20
CA GLN A 99 10.36 -11.22 -17.02
C GLN A 99 8.90 -11.66 -16.95
N THR A 100 8.63 -12.97 -17.12
CA THR A 100 7.28 -13.53 -17.02
C THR A 100 6.68 -13.29 -15.64
N LEU A 101 7.48 -13.48 -14.58
CA LEU A 101 7.01 -13.21 -13.22
C LEU A 101 6.75 -11.71 -12.97
N ALA A 102 7.60 -10.83 -13.51
CA ALA A 102 7.39 -9.39 -13.41
C ALA A 102 6.11 -8.93 -14.13
N VAL A 103 5.82 -9.49 -15.30
CA VAL A 103 4.54 -9.26 -16.02
C VAL A 103 3.37 -9.75 -15.17
N GLY A 104 3.45 -10.96 -14.59
CA GLY A 104 2.44 -11.49 -13.67
C GLY A 104 2.20 -10.52 -12.50
N ARG A 105 3.26 -10.00 -11.88
CA ARG A 105 3.17 -9.02 -10.78
C ARG A 105 2.56 -7.68 -11.19
N ALA A 106 2.91 -7.17 -12.37
CA ALA A 106 2.30 -5.96 -12.91
C ALA A 106 0.79 -6.14 -13.16
N LEU A 107 0.39 -7.29 -13.74
CA LEU A 107 -1.03 -7.64 -13.93
C LEU A 107 -1.77 -7.77 -12.60
N ILE A 108 -1.15 -8.39 -11.58
CA ILE A 108 -1.73 -8.48 -10.22
C ILE A 108 -1.95 -7.06 -9.68
N GLY A 109 -0.93 -6.20 -9.71
CA GLY A 109 -1.03 -4.83 -9.20
C GLY A 109 -2.12 -4.02 -9.91
N LEU A 110 -2.15 -4.07 -11.23
CA LEU A 110 -3.20 -3.46 -12.04
C LEU A 110 -4.59 -3.99 -11.66
N GLY A 111 -4.71 -5.32 -11.55
CA GLY A 111 -6.00 -5.98 -11.30
C GLY A 111 -6.59 -5.70 -9.91
N VAL A 112 -5.76 -5.45 -8.88
CA VAL A 112 -6.26 -5.12 -7.53
C VAL A 112 -6.35 -3.61 -7.26
N SER A 113 -6.03 -2.77 -8.24
CA SER A 113 -5.97 -1.31 -8.07
C SER A 113 -7.32 -0.67 -7.73
N ALA A 114 -8.43 -1.29 -8.12
CA ALA A 114 -9.79 -0.81 -7.88
C ALA A 114 -10.34 -1.12 -6.48
N CYS A 115 -9.80 -2.12 -5.78
CA CYS A 115 -10.46 -2.72 -4.61
C CYS A 115 -10.83 -1.71 -3.50
N LEU A 116 -10.01 -0.69 -3.25
CA LEU A 116 -10.32 0.35 -2.26
C LEU A 116 -11.28 1.40 -2.81
N MET A 117 -10.95 1.99 -3.96
CA MET A 117 -11.74 3.09 -4.54
C MET A 117 -13.08 2.61 -5.07
N GLY A 118 -13.15 1.39 -5.60
CA GLY A 118 -14.39 0.71 -5.99
C GLY A 118 -15.31 0.50 -4.80
N SER A 119 -14.77 0.01 -3.68
CA SER A 119 -15.51 -0.15 -2.43
C SER A 119 -16.12 1.17 -1.96
N PHE A 120 -15.31 2.24 -1.86
CA PHE A 120 -15.79 3.55 -1.40
C PHE A 120 -16.86 4.12 -2.33
N LYS A 121 -16.66 3.98 -3.64
CA LYS A 121 -17.68 4.42 -4.61
C LYS A 121 -18.96 3.62 -4.51
N ALA A 122 -18.89 2.30 -4.38
CA ALA A 122 -20.07 1.46 -4.19
C ALA A 122 -20.83 1.86 -2.93
N PHE A 123 -20.11 2.05 -1.82
CA PHE A 123 -20.75 2.40 -0.56
C PHE A 123 -21.40 3.78 -0.58
N SER A 124 -20.75 4.78 -1.19
CA SER A 124 -21.34 6.12 -1.31
C SER A 124 -22.61 6.17 -2.17
N GLN A 125 -22.83 5.18 -3.03
CA GLN A 125 -24.05 5.06 -3.83
C GLN A 125 -25.24 4.45 -3.05
N TRP A 126 -24.97 3.59 -2.06
CA TRP A 126 -25.99 2.78 -1.41
C TRP A 126 -26.23 3.14 0.05
N PHE A 127 -25.28 3.81 0.70
CA PHE A 127 -25.37 4.14 2.11
C PHE A 127 -25.28 5.66 2.33
N PRO A 128 -25.95 6.19 3.37
CA PRO A 128 -25.86 7.60 3.71
C PRO A 128 -24.47 7.97 4.23
N ALA A 129 -24.12 9.26 4.10
CA ALA A 129 -22.78 9.78 4.43
C ALA A 129 -22.34 9.48 5.87
N GLU A 130 -23.29 9.43 6.81
CA GLU A 130 -23.04 9.14 8.24
C GLU A 130 -22.50 7.74 8.48
N ARG A 131 -22.75 6.78 7.57
CA ARG A 131 -22.24 5.41 7.64
C ARG A 131 -20.90 5.21 6.97
N MET A 132 -20.44 6.17 6.16
CA MET A 132 -19.18 6.04 5.43
C MET A 132 -17.95 5.81 6.31
N PRO A 133 -17.79 6.46 7.50
CA PRO A 133 -16.66 6.16 8.38
C PRO A 133 -16.60 4.70 8.84
N SER A 134 -17.75 4.12 9.23
CA SER A 134 -17.83 2.73 9.66
C SER A 134 -17.55 1.75 8.51
N LEU A 135 -18.08 2.00 7.32
CA LEU A 135 -17.85 1.17 6.14
C LEU A 135 -16.38 1.24 5.69
N SER A 136 -15.78 2.43 5.73
CA SER A 136 -14.36 2.61 5.46
C SER A 136 -13.48 1.84 6.45
N ALA A 137 -13.81 1.90 7.75
CA ALA A 137 -13.11 1.14 8.77
C ALA A 137 -13.23 -0.38 8.53
N THR A 138 -14.41 -0.87 8.14
CA THR A 138 -14.63 -2.30 7.83
C THR A 138 -13.74 -2.75 6.67
N ILE A 139 -13.63 -1.96 5.60
CA ILE A 139 -12.74 -2.27 4.47
C ILE A 139 -11.27 -2.23 4.91
N MET A 140 -10.86 -1.24 5.70
CA MET A 140 -9.49 -1.18 6.22
C MET A 140 -9.13 -2.40 7.07
N VAL A 141 -10.06 -2.87 7.92
CA VAL A 141 -9.90 -4.09 8.71
C VAL A 141 -9.77 -5.31 7.78
N ALA A 142 -10.58 -5.42 6.73
CA ALA A 142 -10.45 -6.51 5.76
C ALA A 142 -9.07 -6.50 5.09
N GLY A 143 -8.56 -5.34 4.70
CA GLY A 143 -7.19 -5.20 4.18
C GLY A 143 -6.13 -5.63 5.19
N GLY A 144 -6.25 -5.19 6.45
CA GLY A 144 -5.36 -5.61 7.53
C GLY A 144 -5.34 -7.12 7.73
N LEU A 145 -6.51 -7.77 7.74
CA LEU A 145 -6.62 -9.23 7.80
C LEU A 145 -5.98 -9.90 6.57
N GLY A 146 -6.07 -9.28 5.39
CA GLY A 146 -5.37 -9.72 4.19
C GLY A 146 -3.85 -9.70 4.35
N ALA A 147 -3.29 -8.60 4.88
CA ALA A 147 -1.86 -8.53 5.21
C ALA A 147 -1.43 -9.59 6.23
N LEU A 148 -2.25 -9.82 7.26
CA LEU A 148 -2.01 -10.85 8.26
C LEU A 148 -1.99 -12.26 7.65
N SER A 149 -2.91 -12.55 6.72
CA SER A 149 -2.98 -13.84 6.04
C SER A 149 -1.74 -14.12 5.18
N ALA A 150 -1.09 -13.10 4.67
CA ALA A 150 0.13 -13.20 3.88
C ALA A 150 1.41 -13.42 4.70
N SER A 151 1.34 -13.42 6.03
CA SER A 151 2.47 -13.67 6.93
C SER A 151 2.52 -15.13 7.41
N VAL A 152 2.15 -15.40 8.64
CA VAL A 152 2.20 -16.75 9.24
C VAL A 152 1.38 -17.79 8.47
N PRO A 153 0.14 -17.53 8.02
CA PRO A 153 -0.63 -18.50 7.25
C PRO A 153 0.05 -18.92 5.94
N VAL A 154 0.60 -17.96 5.18
CA VAL A 154 1.34 -18.29 3.96
C VAL A 154 2.62 -19.03 4.28
N ALA A 155 3.39 -18.61 5.29
CA ALA A 155 4.61 -19.31 5.70
C ALA A 155 4.33 -20.79 6.07
N ALA A 156 3.20 -21.08 6.72
CA ALA A 156 2.76 -22.44 7.04
C ALA A 156 2.30 -23.24 5.81
N ALA A 157 1.74 -22.58 4.79
CA ALA A 157 1.28 -23.23 3.56
C ALA A 157 2.43 -23.56 2.58
N LEU A 158 3.53 -22.81 2.63
CA LEU A 158 4.64 -22.97 1.68
C LEU A 158 5.26 -24.37 1.62
N PRO A 159 5.50 -25.11 2.72
CA PRO A 159 6.03 -26.46 2.65
C PRO A 159 5.10 -27.44 1.93
N LEU A 160 3.78 -27.18 1.91
CA LEU A 160 2.77 -28.06 1.30
C LEU A 160 2.48 -27.69 -0.15
N LEU A 161 2.36 -26.41 -0.45
CA LEU A 161 1.89 -25.92 -1.76
C LEU A 161 3.03 -25.34 -2.62
N GLY A 162 4.14 -24.98 -2.01
CA GLY A 162 5.14 -24.14 -2.65
C GLY A 162 4.58 -22.73 -2.96
N TRP A 163 5.43 -21.80 -3.36
CA TRP A 163 4.98 -20.46 -3.73
C TRP A 163 4.08 -20.44 -4.97
N ARG A 164 4.31 -21.37 -5.92
CA ARG A 164 3.46 -21.51 -7.11
C ARG A 164 2.04 -21.93 -6.76
N GLY A 165 1.88 -22.90 -5.86
CA GLY A 165 0.58 -23.35 -5.38
C GLY A 165 -0.17 -22.29 -4.58
N VAL A 166 0.55 -21.47 -3.80
CA VAL A 166 -0.06 -20.30 -3.11
C VAL A 166 -0.67 -19.34 -4.13
N PHE A 167 0.05 -18.96 -5.20
CA PHE A 167 -0.49 -18.05 -6.22
C PHE A 167 -1.61 -18.69 -7.04
N ALA A 168 -1.55 -19.98 -7.34
CA ALA A 168 -2.65 -20.69 -8.00
C ALA A 168 -3.92 -20.68 -7.12
N THR A 169 -3.78 -20.90 -5.81
CA THR A 169 -4.90 -20.81 -4.85
C THR A 169 -5.49 -19.41 -4.82
N VAL A 170 -4.64 -18.38 -4.76
CA VAL A 170 -5.10 -16.99 -4.76
C VAL A 170 -5.79 -16.62 -6.09
N ALA A 171 -5.35 -17.17 -7.23
CA ALA A 171 -6.03 -16.98 -8.52
C ALA A 171 -7.47 -17.48 -8.47
N VAL A 172 -7.71 -18.67 -7.89
CA VAL A 172 -9.06 -19.22 -7.71
C VAL A 172 -9.91 -18.34 -6.77
N LEU A 173 -9.32 -17.87 -5.66
CA LEU A 173 -10.02 -16.97 -4.73
C LEU A 173 -10.39 -15.62 -5.38
N LEU A 174 -9.53 -15.08 -6.25
CA LEU A 174 -9.81 -13.85 -7.01
C LEU A 174 -10.98 -14.04 -7.98
N VAL A 175 -11.04 -15.18 -8.67
CA VAL A 175 -12.21 -15.52 -9.53
C VAL A 175 -13.47 -15.65 -8.68
N GLY A 176 -13.39 -16.30 -7.52
CA GLY A 176 -14.51 -16.38 -6.57
C GLY A 176 -14.97 -15.01 -6.07
N ALA A 177 -14.04 -14.12 -5.73
CA ALA A 177 -14.36 -12.74 -5.32
C ALA A 177 -14.99 -11.93 -6.47
N ALA A 178 -14.50 -12.07 -7.71
CA ALA A 178 -15.11 -11.46 -8.88
C ALA A 178 -16.54 -11.96 -9.12
N ALA A 179 -16.76 -13.26 -9.00
CA ALA A 179 -18.11 -13.85 -9.11
C ALA A 179 -19.04 -13.35 -8.00
N LEU A 180 -18.53 -13.26 -6.76
CA LEU A 180 -19.30 -12.73 -5.62
C LEU A 180 -19.68 -11.25 -5.86
N LEU A 181 -18.76 -10.41 -6.35
CA LEU A 181 -19.05 -9.03 -6.74
C LEU A 181 -20.18 -8.97 -7.77
N MET A 182 -20.18 -9.84 -8.76
CA MET A 182 -21.22 -9.85 -9.80
C MET A 182 -22.63 -10.17 -9.27
N THR A 183 -22.77 -10.72 -8.07
CA THR A 183 -24.06 -10.92 -7.39
C THR A 183 -24.57 -9.67 -6.66
N THR A 184 -23.73 -8.63 -6.49
CA THR A 184 -24.10 -7.41 -5.78
C THR A 184 -24.99 -6.52 -6.63
N PRO A 185 -25.88 -5.71 -6.01
CA PRO A 185 -26.65 -4.72 -6.76
C PRO A 185 -25.74 -3.61 -7.30
N GLU A 186 -26.09 -3.07 -8.47
CA GLU A 186 -25.38 -1.95 -9.08
C GLU A 186 -26.34 -0.82 -9.40
N GLN A 187 -25.98 0.40 -9.07
CA GLN A 187 -26.69 1.57 -9.55
C GLN A 187 -26.09 2.02 -10.88
N ARG A 188 -26.95 2.38 -11.83
CA ARG A 188 -26.47 2.99 -13.08
C ARG A 188 -25.72 4.29 -12.78
N ALA A 189 -24.53 4.43 -13.32
CA ALA A 189 -23.77 5.67 -13.23
C ALA A 189 -24.61 6.81 -13.80
N HIS A 190 -24.96 7.79 -12.96
CA HIS A 190 -25.65 9.01 -13.37
C HIS A 190 -24.59 10.12 -13.39
N GLY A 191 -24.27 10.63 -14.55
CA GLY A 191 -23.43 11.81 -14.70
C GLY A 191 -22.48 11.71 -15.92
N ALA A 192 -22.27 12.82 -16.58
CA ALA A 192 -21.25 12.96 -17.60
C ALA A 192 -19.88 12.80 -16.93
N SER A 193 -19.19 11.69 -17.21
CA SER A 193 -17.82 11.50 -16.75
C SER A 193 -16.94 12.57 -17.41
N GLU A 194 -16.15 13.28 -16.62
CA GLU A 194 -15.13 14.17 -17.16
C GLU A 194 -14.21 13.40 -18.10
N SER A 195 -13.77 14.04 -19.19
CA SER A 195 -12.85 13.42 -20.11
C SER A 195 -11.47 13.18 -19.46
N LEU A 196 -10.73 12.16 -19.92
CA LEU A 196 -9.34 11.91 -19.52
C LEU A 196 -8.48 13.19 -19.59
N LEU A 197 -8.69 13.99 -20.64
CA LEU A 197 -7.94 15.22 -20.85
C LEU A 197 -8.23 16.27 -19.78
N GLN A 198 -9.47 16.38 -19.30
CA GLN A 198 -9.83 17.29 -18.20
C GLN A 198 -9.23 16.82 -16.88
N GLN A 199 -9.23 15.51 -16.62
CA GLN A 199 -8.57 14.95 -15.43
C GLN A 199 -7.06 15.20 -15.46
N LEU A 200 -6.39 14.96 -16.60
CA LEU A 200 -4.97 15.23 -16.75
C LEU A 200 -4.62 16.73 -16.58
N ARG A 201 -5.44 17.63 -17.11
CA ARG A 201 -5.25 19.08 -16.93
C ARG A 201 -5.38 19.50 -15.45
N SER A 202 -6.34 18.95 -14.73
CA SER A 202 -6.51 19.24 -13.30
C SER A 202 -5.37 18.68 -12.45
N LEU A 203 -4.81 17.52 -12.81
CA LEU A 203 -3.60 16.99 -12.19
C LEU A 203 -2.40 17.92 -12.40
N GLY A 204 -2.26 18.53 -13.60
CA GLY A 204 -1.25 19.54 -13.88
C GLY A 204 -1.28 20.71 -12.87
N GLY A 205 -2.48 21.21 -12.51
CA GLY A 205 -2.64 22.24 -11.50
C GLY A 205 -2.24 21.79 -10.08
N ILE A 206 -2.50 20.52 -9.74
CA ILE A 206 -2.10 19.93 -8.45
C ILE A 206 -0.58 19.81 -8.37
N TYR A 207 0.06 19.25 -9.40
CA TYR A 207 1.53 19.10 -9.46
C TYR A 207 2.28 20.43 -9.58
N GLY A 208 1.63 21.51 -10.06
CA GLY A 208 2.16 22.87 -10.05
C GLY A 208 2.12 23.53 -8.66
N ASN A 209 1.41 22.98 -7.70
CA ASN A 209 1.19 23.61 -6.39
C ASN A 209 2.31 23.26 -5.40
N ARG A 210 2.87 24.30 -4.74
CA ARG A 210 3.93 24.13 -3.73
C ARG A 210 3.50 23.31 -2.51
N VAL A 211 2.21 23.38 -2.13
CA VAL A 211 1.70 22.55 -1.01
C VAL A 211 1.75 21.07 -1.35
N PHE A 212 1.45 20.69 -2.59
CA PHE A 212 1.61 19.30 -3.02
C PHE A 212 3.04 18.82 -2.82
N TRP A 213 4.05 19.59 -3.27
CA TRP A 213 5.46 19.23 -3.15
C TRP A 213 6.01 19.28 -1.73
N ARG A 214 5.29 19.89 -0.79
CA ARG A 214 5.58 19.75 0.64
C ARG A 214 5.30 18.34 1.15
N PHE A 215 4.22 17.70 0.66
CA PHE A 215 3.79 16.36 1.09
C PHE A 215 4.34 15.23 0.22
N ALA A 216 4.55 15.45 -1.08
CA ALA A 216 4.87 14.39 -2.04
C ALA A 216 6.21 13.68 -1.76
N PRO A 217 7.34 14.36 -1.46
CA PRO A 217 8.59 13.68 -1.14
C PRO A 217 8.49 12.80 0.10
N GLN A 218 7.81 13.30 1.13
CA GLN A 218 7.55 12.54 2.34
C GLN A 218 6.65 11.34 2.06
N GLY A 219 5.57 11.51 1.29
CA GLY A 219 4.72 10.41 0.85
C GLY A 219 5.52 9.35 0.10
N ALA A 220 6.35 9.74 -0.85
CA ALA A 220 7.16 8.83 -1.66
C ALA A 220 8.23 8.09 -0.82
N LEU A 221 8.98 8.80 0.03
CA LEU A 221 10.13 8.23 0.73
C LEU A 221 9.76 7.57 2.06
N VAL A 222 8.89 8.17 2.88
CA VAL A 222 8.51 7.59 4.18
C VAL A 222 7.40 6.56 4.01
N VAL A 223 6.28 6.94 3.36
CA VAL A 223 5.17 6.00 3.15
C VAL A 223 5.54 4.92 2.14
N GLY A 224 6.14 5.30 1.00
CA GLY A 224 6.65 4.36 -0.01
C GLY A 224 7.77 3.47 0.54
N GLY A 225 8.67 4.02 1.36
CA GLY A 225 9.74 3.29 2.05
C GLY A 225 9.19 2.24 3.00
N PHE A 226 8.21 2.60 3.84
CA PHE A 226 7.53 1.63 4.69
C PHE A 226 6.88 0.50 3.88
N MET A 227 6.21 0.84 2.75
CA MET A 227 5.63 -0.17 1.87
C MET A 227 6.68 -1.10 1.26
N ALA A 228 7.86 -0.57 0.90
CA ALA A 228 8.98 -1.36 0.42
C ALA A 228 9.52 -2.31 1.51
N MET A 229 9.67 -1.82 2.74
CA MET A 229 10.10 -2.63 3.88
C MET A 229 9.09 -3.72 4.20
N GLN A 230 7.83 -3.37 4.44
CA GLN A 230 6.76 -4.31 4.77
C GLN A 230 6.52 -5.32 3.64
N GLY A 231 6.57 -4.88 2.39
CA GLY A 231 6.25 -5.69 1.22
C GLY A 231 7.36 -6.65 0.79
N LEU A 232 8.63 -6.37 1.18
CA LEU A 232 9.77 -7.18 0.74
C LEU A 232 10.93 -7.19 1.74
N TRP A 233 11.49 -6.02 2.11
CA TRP A 233 12.84 -5.96 2.68
C TRP A 233 12.93 -6.27 4.17
N ALA A 234 11.81 -6.25 4.91
CA ALA A 234 11.80 -6.57 6.35
C ALA A 234 12.29 -7.99 6.63
N VAL A 235 11.82 -8.99 5.87
CA VAL A 235 12.23 -10.40 6.09
C VAL A 235 13.69 -10.62 5.73
N PRO A 236 14.21 -10.22 4.54
CA PRO A 236 15.64 -10.29 4.26
C PRO A 236 16.51 -9.59 5.30
N TRP A 237 16.13 -8.38 5.75
CA TRP A 237 16.84 -7.68 6.83
C TRP A 237 16.92 -8.52 8.10
N LEU A 238 15.77 -9.02 8.57
CA LEU A 238 15.70 -9.81 9.81
C LEU A 238 16.55 -11.09 9.72
N MET A 239 16.59 -11.73 8.55
CA MET A 239 17.36 -12.95 8.36
C MET A 239 18.86 -12.67 8.21
N GLU A 240 19.26 -11.67 7.44
CA GLU A 240 20.66 -11.37 7.13
C GLU A 240 21.37 -10.58 8.23
N VAL A 241 20.69 -9.60 8.84
CA VAL A 241 21.28 -8.66 9.81
C VAL A 241 21.03 -9.12 11.25
N ASN A 242 19.79 -9.53 11.55
CA ASN A 242 19.44 -10.00 12.90
C ASN A 242 19.61 -11.52 13.08
N HIS A 243 20.01 -12.27 12.04
CA HIS A 243 20.16 -13.73 12.04
C HIS A 243 18.90 -14.46 12.52
N ALA A 244 17.72 -13.86 12.30
CA ALA A 244 16.44 -14.43 12.70
C ALA A 244 16.07 -15.62 11.84
N SER A 245 15.39 -16.61 12.44
CA SER A 245 14.78 -17.67 11.68
C SER A 245 13.66 -17.10 10.81
N ARG A 246 13.30 -17.84 9.76
CA ARG A 246 12.16 -17.46 8.90
C ARG A 246 10.85 -17.36 9.69
N ALA A 247 10.62 -18.28 10.63
CA ALA A 247 9.44 -18.25 11.48
C ALA A 247 9.41 -16.97 12.33
N THR A 248 10.52 -16.62 12.97
CA THR A 248 10.65 -15.38 13.75
C THR A 248 10.46 -14.14 12.87
N ALA A 249 11.01 -14.11 11.66
CA ALA A 249 10.81 -12.99 10.74
C ALA A 249 9.33 -12.84 10.33
N ALA A 250 8.62 -13.95 10.11
CA ALA A 250 7.19 -13.93 9.82
C ALA A 250 6.35 -13.44 11.02
N GLU A 251 6.73 -13.81 12.26
CA GLU A 251 6.10 -13.32 13.49
C GLU A 251 6.29 -11.81 13.67
N VAL A 252 7.50 -11.29 13.41
CA VAL A 252 7.79 -9.86 13.44
C VAL A 252 6.95 -9.11 12.41
N LEU A 253 6.83 -9.64 11.18
CA LEU A 253 6.01 -9.05 10.14
C LEU A 253 4.52 -9.04 10.51
N LEU A 254 4.03 -10.12 11.13
CA LEU A 254 2.68 -10.22 11.67
C LEU A 254 2.43 -9.15 12.75
N ALA A 255 3.35 -9.05 13.73
CA ALA A 255 3.27 -8.09 14.82
C ALA A 255 3.29 -6.63 14.29
N MET A 256 4.12 -6.34 13.26
CA MET A 256 4.16 -5.07 12.57
C MET A 256 2.83 -4.73 11.89
N ALA A 257 2.20 -5.70 11.21
CA ALA A 257 0.89 -5.51 10.57
C ALA A 257 -0.24 -5.31 11.59
N LEU A 258 -0.22 -6.03 12.72
CA LEU A 258 -1.16 -5.85 13.82
C LEU A 258 -1.03 -4.47 14.47
N ALA A 259 0.20 -4.03 14.71
CA ALA A 259 0.46 -2.71 15.28
C ALA A 259 0.02 -1.57 14.33
N GLN A 260 0.23 -1.74 13.02
CA GLN A 260 -0.27 -0.82 12.00
C GLN A 260 -1.79 -0.73 12.02
N LEU A 261 -2.48 -1.88 12.06
CA LEU A 261 -3.94 -1.93 12.14
C LEU A 261 -4.46 -1.28 13.43
N GLY A 262 -3.83 -1.61 14.57
CA GLY A 262 -4.13 -0.98 15.87
C GLY A 262 -3.94 0.54 15.82
N GLY A 263 -2.88 1.01 15.16
CA GLY A 263 -2.61 2.43 14.96
C GLY A 263 -3.69 3.12 14.14
N PHE A 264 -4.19 2.51 13.06
CA PHE A 264 -5.33 3.06 12.31
C PHE A 264 -6.59 3.19 13.17
N LEU A 265 -6.88 2.21 14.01
CA LEU A 265 -8.01 2.25 14.93
C LEU A 265 -7.82 3.35 15.99
N LEU A 266 -6.61 3.47 16.56
CA LEU A 266 -6.29 4.51 17.53
C LEU A 266 -6.44 5.92 16.94
N VAL A 267 -5.99 6.13 15.69
CA VAL A 267 -6.19 7.40 14.99
C VAL A 267 -7.67 7.67 14.74
N ALA A 268 -8.43 6.65 14.29
CA ALA A 268 -9.86 6.81 14.01
C ALA A 268 -10.68 7.20 15.24
N VAL A 269 -10.38 6.61 16.40
CA VAL A 269 -11.10 6.87 17.65
C VAL A 269 -10.51 8.05 18.43
N GLY A 270 -9.17 8.17 18.44
CA GLY A 270 -8.46 9.09 19.33
C GLY A 270 -8.20 10.49 18.75
N SER A 271 -8.26 10.66 17.41
CA SER A 271 -7.85 11.92 16.77
C SER A 271 -8.67 13.14 17.24
N GLY A 272 -9.97 12.96 17.49
CA GLY A 272 -10.84 14.02 17.99
C GLY A 272 -10.47 14.45 19.41
N TRP A 273 -10.25 13.50 20.31
CA TRP A 273 -9.80 13.75 21.68
C TRP A 273 -8.42 14.42 21.72
N LEU A 274 -7.47 13.93 20.92
CA LEU A 274 -6.12 14.52 20.80
C LEU A 274 -6.16 15.94 20.29
N ALA A 275 -7.02 16.24 19.31
CA ALA A 275 -7.20 17.59 18.78
C ALA A 275 -7.71 18.57 19.85
N GLN A 276 -8.64 18.15 20.72
CA GLN A 276 -9.14 18.95 21.86
C GLN A 276 -8.04 19.25 22.88
N HIS A 277 -7.01 18.39 22.99
CA HIS A 277 -5.85 18.58 23.87
C HIS A 277 -4.65 19.26 23.16
N GLY A 278 -4.89 19.93 22.03
CA GLY A 278 -3.89 20.72 21.30
C GLY A 278 -3.00 19.91 20.34
N LEU A 279 -3.21 18.59 20.21
CA LEU A 279 -2.51 17.75 19.26
C LEU A 279 -3.32 17.64 17.96
N GLY A 280 -3.35 18.72 17.19
CA GLY A 280 -4.03 18.74 15.90
C GLY A 280 -3.42 17.76 14.88
N PRO A 281 -4.14 17.44 13.79
CA PRO A 281 -3.75 16.40 12.81
C PRO A 281 -2.36 16.62 12.23
N MET A 282 -1.95 17.85 11.94
CA MET A 282 -0.61 18.16 11.42
C MET A 282 0.50 17.84 12.43
N ARG A 283 0.28 18.10 13.73
CA ARG A 283 1.24 17.75 14.80
C ARG A 283 1.34 16.24 14.97
N LEU A 284 0.21 15.53 14.90
CA LEU A 284 0.18 14.06 14.94
C LEU A 284 0.92 13.45 13.76
N LEU A 285 0.71 13.98 12.56
CA LEU A 285 1.45 13.56 11.36
C LEU A 285 2.95 13.75 11.56
N SER A 286 3.39 14.96 11.95
CA SER A 286 4.81 15.25 12.16
C SER A 286 5.42 14.38 13.26
N ALA A 287 4.71 14.15 14.36
CA ALA A 287 5.17 13.28 15.45
C ALA A 287 5.31 11.83 14.98
N GLY A 288 4.32 11.31 14.22
CA GLY A 288 4.38 9.95 13.66
C GLY A 288 5.56 9.75 12.72
N MET A 289 5.82 10.74 11.85
CA MET A 289 6.96 10.71 10.93
C MET A 289 8.29 10.79 11.68
N GLY A 290 8.42 11.70 12.64
CA GLY A 290 9.62 11.81 13.47
C GLY A 290 9.87 10.53 14.28
N LEU A 291 8.81 9.93 14.84
CA LEU A 291 8.92 8.66 15.54
C LEU A 291 9.37 7.52 14.61
N ALA A 292 8.85 7.46 13.37
CA ALA A 292 9.29 6.46 12.39
C ALA A 292 10.79 6.55 12.13
N LEU A 293 11.33 7.77 11.91
CA LEU A 293 12.78 7.98 11.70
C LEU A 293 13.61 7.54 12.92
N VAL A 294 13.16 7.86 14.14
CA VAL A 294 13.84 7.43 15.38
C VAL A 294 13.83 5.91 15.50
N VAL A 295 12.70 5.26 15.19
CA VAL A 295 12.58 3.80 15.21
C VAL A 295 13.46 3.16 14.12
N GLU A 296 13.56 3.74 12.93
CA GLU A 296 14.48 3.27 11.87
C GLU A 296 15.94 3.36 12.32
N VAL A 297 16.35 4.44 13.02
CA VAL A 297 17.68 4.51 13.66
C VAL A 297 17.85 3.39 14.68
N ALA A 298 16.85 3.12 15.52
CA ALA A 298 16.91 2.06 16.51
C ALA A 298 17.01 0.67 15.87
N ILE A 299 16.32 0.43 14.73
CA ILE A 299 16.43 -0.80 13.94
C ILE A 299 17.86 -0.95 13.38
N LEU A 300 18.40 0.10 12.74
CA LEU A 300 19.76 0.11 12.20
C LEU A 300 20.83 -0.14 13.27
N ARG A 301 20.61 0.40 14.46
CA ARG A 301 21.54 0.26 15.61
C ARG A 301 21.27 -0.96 16.46
N GLN A 302 20.21 -1.71 16.15
CA GLN A 302 19.76 -2.90 16.91
C GLN A 302 19.60 -2.61 18.43
N TRP A 303 19.04 -1.43 18.78
CA TRP A 303 18.91 -0.98 20.18
C TRP A 303 17.95 -1.83 21.02
N ALA A 304 17.04 -2.55 20.39
CA ALA A 304 16.10 -3.43 21.07
C ALA A 304 15.69 -4.61 20.14
N ALA A 305 14.98 -5.56 20.73
CA ALA A 305 14.50 -6.73 20.00
C ALA A 305 13.63 -6.36 18.78
N PRO A 306 13.74 -7.07 17.66
CA PRO A 306 12.93 -6.84 16.46
C PRO A 306 11.42 -6.85 16.75
N LEU A 307 10.94 -7.73 17.61
CA LEU A 307 9.53 -7.82 18.03
C LEU A 307 9.01 -6.56 18.74
N LEU A 308 9.88 -5.64 19.15
CA LEU A 308 9.50 -4.34 19.71
C LEU A 308 9.59 -3.24 18.65
N LEU A 309 10.71 -3.18 17.92
CA LEU A 309 11.01 -2.06 17.00
C LEU A 309 10.15 -2.08 15.74
N TRP A 310 9.96 -3.24 15.12
CA TRP A 310 9.19 -3.33 13.88
C TRP A 310 7.69 -3.07 14.07
N PRO A 311 7.02 -3.58 15.12
CA PRO A 311 5.66 -3.16 15.44
C PRO A 311 5.55 -1.66 15.72
N LEU A 312 6.53 -1.06 16.41
CA LEU A 312 6.55 0.38 16.67
C LEU A 312 6.69 1.20 15.37
N LEU A 313 7.45 0.69 14.39
CA LEU A 313 7.50 1.27 13.04
C LEU A 313 6.13 1.19 12.35
N GLY A 314 5.44 0.05 12.42
CA GLY A 314 4.09 -0.12 11.87
C GLY A 314 3.07 0.83 12.51
N LEU A 315 3.12 1.01 13.82
CA LEU A 315 2.30 1.97 14.56
C LEU A 315 2.57 3.41 14.10
N SER A 316 3.84 3.80 13.98
CA SER A 316 4.26 5.14 13.56
C SER A 316 3.77 5.45 12.14
N PHE A 317 3.83 4.46 11.24
CA PHE A 317 3.35 4.57 9.87
C PHE A 317 1.84 4.85 9.79
N SER A 318 1.03 4.33 10.70
CA SER A 318 -0.42 4.57 10.69
C SER A 318 -0.78 6.06 10.76
N LEU A 319 0.06 6.86 11.44
CA LEU A 319 -0.08 8.31 11.52
C LEU A 319 0.24 9.00 10.17
N GLY A 320 1.06 8.39 9.33
CA GLY A 320 1.41 8.90 8.00
C GLY A 320 0.22 9.08 7.07
N ASN A 321 -0.84 8.29 7.23
CA ASN A 321 -2.07 8.41 6.44
C ASN A 321 -2.85 9.70 6.69
N ILE A 322 -2.58 10.41 7.79
CA ILE A 322 -3.13 11.75 8.04
C ILE A 322 -2.69 12.73 6.94
N ALA A 323 -1.58 12.47 6.25
CA ALA A 323 -1.11 13.30 5.14
C ALA A 323 -2.17 13.48 4.04
N TYR A 324 -2.94 12.43 3.73
CA TYR A 324 -3.99 12.48 2.71
C TYR A 324 -5.06 13.51 3.06
N SER A 325 -5.58 13.49 4.28
CA SER A 325 -6.60 14.44 4.73
C SER A 325 -6.05 15.87 4.84
N GLN A 326 -4.80 16.03 5.32
CA GLN A 326 -4.18 17.34 5.47
C GLN A 326 -3.84 17.98 4.12
N LEU A 327 -3.35 17.22 3.16
CA LEU A 327 -3.13 17.70 1.81
C LEU A 327 -4.45 18.05 1.13
N THR A 328 -5.47 17.19 1.23
CA THR A 328 -6.78 17.42 0.62
C THR A 328 -7.45 18.69 1.15
N ALA A 329 -7.33 18.97 2.46
CA ALA A 329 -7.88 20.16 3.08
C ALA A 329 -7.26 21.48 2.56
N ALA A 330 -6.09 21.42 1.90
CA ALA A 330 -5.44 22.59 1.30
C ALA A 330 -5.94 22.92 -0.12
N PHE A 331 -6.85 22.11 -0.68
CA PHE A 331 -7.41 22.28 -2.03
C PHE A 331 -8.93 22.40 -1.99
N ALA A 332 -9.53 22.86 -3.08
CA ALA A 332 -10.98 22.90 -3.22
C ALA A 332 -11.58 21.48 -3.07
N VAL A 333 -12.73 21.37 -2.41
CA VAL A 333 -13.42 20.10 -2.14
C VAL A 333 -13.66 19.30 -3.43
N THR A 334 -13.94 19.99 -4.55
CA THR A 334 -14.11 19.37 -5.87
C THR A 334 -12.86 18.66 -6.41
N LEU A 335 -11.67 19.01 -5.90
CA LEU A 335 -10.40 18.40 -6.27
C LEU A 335 -9.94 17.30 -5.31
N ALA A 336 -10.66 17.04 -4.22
CA ALA A 336 -10.24 16.13 -3.15
C ALA A 336 -9.82 14.75 -3.65
N GLY A 337 -10.61 14.14 -4.53
CA GLY A 337 -10.28 12.84 -5.11
C GLY A 337 -9.00 12.87 -5.95
N ARG A 338 -8.80 13.93 -6.75
CA ARG A 338 -7.61 14.10 -7.60
C ARG A 338 -6.35 14.34 -6.81
N VAL A 339 -6.45 15.14 -5.74
CA VAL A 339 -5.33 15.41 -4.81
C VAL A 339 -4.89 14.11 -4.12
N ASN A 340 -5.84 13.30 -3.66
CA ASN A 340 -5.56 12.00 -3.07
C ASN A 340 -4.91 11.05 -4.10
N THR A 341 -5.42 11.01 -5.33
CA THR A 341 -4.84 10.21 -6.40
C THR A 341 -3.41 10.66 -6.75
N ALA A 342 -3.16 11.98 -6.80
CA ALA A 342 -1.84 12.52 -7.08
C ALA A 342 -0.82 12.17 -5.98
N LEU A 343 -1.20 12.30 -4.70
CA LEU A 343 -0.35 11.88 -3.57
C LEU A 343 -0.12 10.37 -3.59
N ASN A 344 -1.17 9.59 -3.85
CA ASN A 344 -1.08 8.13 -3.92
C ASN A 344 -0.12 7.69 -5.04
N LEU A 345 -0.16 8.36 -6.20
CA LEU A 345 0.79 8.10 -7.27
C LEU A 345 2.23 8.38 -6.83
N ALA A 346 2.50 9.49 -6.13
CA ALA A 346 3.82 9.78 -5.58
C ALA A 346 4.29 8.69 -4.60
N VAL A 347 3.40 8.22 -3.73
CA VAL A 347 3.66 7.11 -2.79
C VAL A 347 4.02 5.82 -3.55
N PHE A 348 3.26 5.46 -4.58
CA PHE A 348 3.53 4.23 -5.35
C PHE A 348 4.77 4.33 -6.22
N VAL A 349 5.07 5.50 -6.80
CA VAL A 349 6.35 5.75 -7.49
C VAL A 349 7.51 5.61 -6.51
N GLY A 350 7.38 6.15 -5.29
CA GLY A 350 8.35 5.95 -4.22
C GLY A 350 8.50 4.48 -3.84
N ALA A 351 7.40 3.78 -3.60
CA ALA A 351 7.42 2.35 -3.27
C ALA A 351 8.08 1.52 -4.38
N PHE A 352 7.74 1.77 -5.66
CA PHE A 352 8.39 1.13 -6.80
C PHE A 352 9.90 1.40 -6.82
N GLY A 353 10.29 2.68 -6.80
CA GLY A 353 11.68 3.08 -6.89
C GLY A 353 12.53 2.56 -5.73
N LEU A 354 11.99 2.62 -4.49
CA LEU A 354 12.69 2.13 -3.30
C LEU A 354 12.75 0.61 -3.25
N GLN A 355 11.69 -0.09 -3.68
CA GLN A 355 11.68 -1.54 -3.65
C GLN A 355 12.72 -2.14 -4.59
N TRP A 356 12.86 -1.61 -5.80
CA TRP A 356 13.91 -1.98 -6.74
C TRP A 356 15.28 -1.39 -6.34
N GLY A 357 15.32 -0.11 -5.99
CA GLY A 357 16.55 0.61 -5.69
C GLY A 357 17.32 0.05 -4.51
N ILE A 358 16.63 -0.36 -3.41
CA ILE A 358 17.27 -1.05 -2.28
C ILE A 358 17.98 -2.30 -2.78
N GLY A 359 17.32 -3.15 -3.59
CA GLY A 359 17.92 -4.34 -4.13
C GLY A 359 19.13 -4.07 -5.03
N ALA A 360 19.02 -3.08 -5.93
CA ALA A 360 20.09 -2.71 -6.84
C ALA A 360 21.33 -2.18 -6.09
N VAL A 361 21.12 -1.37 -5.06
CA VAL A 361 22.25 -0.85 -4.23
C VAL A 361 22.88 -1.97 -3.41
N VAL A 362 22.09 -2.85 -2.79
CA VAL A 362 22.61 -4.02 -2.04
C VAL A 362 23.45 -4.90 -2.96
N ASP A 363 22.96 -5.26 -4.16
CA ASP A 363 23.73 -6.08 -5.10
C ASP A 363 25.03 -5.39 -5.55
N ALA A 364 24.99 -4.08 -5.85
CA ALA A 364 26.16 -3.33 -6.23
C ALA A 364 27.23 -3.31 -5.12
N LEU A 365 26.82 -3.14 -3.87
CA LEU A 365 27.74 -3.14 -2.71
C LEU A 365 28.33 -4.53 -2.46
N VAL A 366 27.54 -5.60 -2.62
CA VAL A 366 28.01 -6.99 -2.51
C VAL A 366 29.01 -7.33 -3.64
N ILE A 367 28.74 -6.91 -4.88
CA ILE A 367 29.69 -7.04 -5.99
C ILE A 367 30.98 -6.26 -5.70
N GLY A 368 30.87 -5.10 -5.03
CA GLY A 368 32.00 -4.29 -4.57
C GLY A 368 32.76 -4.90 -3.38
N GLY A 369 32.41 -6.09 -2.91
CA GLY A 369 33.13 -6.82 -1.86
C GLY A 369 32.59 -6.62 -0.45
N GLN A 370 31.46 -5.91 -0.25
CA GLN A 370 30.85 -5.81 1.08
C GLN A 370 30.10 -7.11 1.45
N ALA A 371 30.16 -7.47 2.75
CA ALA A 371 29.29 -8.51 3.29
C ALA A 371 27.81 -8.10 3.13
N ARG A 372 26.94 -9.06 2.86
CA ARG A 372 25.53 -8.78 2.55
C ARG A 372 24.78 -8.03 3.65
N ALA A 373 25.03 -8.37 4.91
CA ALA A 373 24.48 -7.66 6.07
C ALA A 373 24.90 -6.18 6.06
N ALA A 374 26.21 -5.91 5.87
CA ALA A 374 26.73 -4.53 5.80
C ALA A 374 26.17 -3.76 4.59
N ALA A 375 25.96 -4.42 3.45
CA ALA A 375 25.32 -3.83 2.29
C ALA A 375 23.86 -3.41 2.59
N PHE A 376 23.11 -4.22 3.31
CA PHE A 376 21.76 -3.85 3.79
C PHE A 376 21.81 -2.66 4.74
N GLU A 377 22.70 -2.66 5.73
CA GLU A 377 22.87 -1.55 6.68
C GLU A 377 23.20 -0.24 5.98
N THR A 378 24.17 -0.25 5.05
CA THR A 378 24.55 0.91 4.26
C THR A 378 23.39 1.44 3.42
N THR A 379 22.65 0.56 2.78
CA THR A 379 21.53 0.92 1.92
C THR A 379 20.38 1.54 2.73
N LEU A 380 20.03 0.95 3.87
CA LEU A 380 18.97 1.50 4.73
C LEU A 380 19.40 2.79 5.45
N LEU A 381 20.69 2.96 5.74
CA LEU A 381 21.22 4.23 6.23
C LEU A 381 21.05 5.34 5.18
N ALA A 382 21.35 5.05 3.91
CA ALA A 382 21.12 5.98 2.81
C ALA A 382 19.63 6.33 2.65
N LEU A 383 18.73 5.35 2.76
CA LEU A 383 17.30 5.59 2.76
C LEU A 383 16.86 6.48 3.92
N LEU A 384 17.34 6.23 5.15
CA LEU A 384 17.05 7.03 6.34
C LEU A 384 17.49 8.49 6.15
N VAL A 385 18.65 8.73 5.52
CA VAL A 385 19.10 10.09 5.20
C VAL A 385 18.12 10.76 4.24
N LEU A 386 17.69 10.10 3.17
CA LEU A 386 16.72 10.63 2.22
C LEU A 386 15.36 10.92 2.89
N GLN A 387 14.89 10.03 3.75
CA GLN A 387 13.66 10.22 4.52
C GLN A 387 13.78 11.40 5.50
N THR A 388 14.93 11.55 6.15
CA THR A 388 15.17 12.69 7.06
C THR A 388 15.17 14.02 6.28
N LEU A 389 15.77 14.06 5.09
CA LEU A 389 15.74 15.25 4.22
C LEU A 389 14.29 15.55 3.76
N ALA A 390 13.52 14.52 3.39
CA ALA A 390 12.11 14.70 3.03
C ALA A 390 11.27 15.19 4.21
N PHE A 391 11.55 14.72 5.41
CA PHE A 391 10.88 15.18 6.63
C PHE A 391 11.25 16.62 6.96
N ALA A 392 12.54 16.98 6.88
CA ALA A 392 12.97 18.36 7.05
C ALA A 392 12.29 19.30 6.04
N TRP A 393 12.21 18.90 4.77
CA TRP A 393 11.47 19.61 3.74
C TRP A 393 9.99 19.78 4.08
N PHE A 394 9.33 18.71 4.55
CA PHE A 394 7.94 18.75 4.98
C PHE A 394 7.68 19.73 6.12
N LEU A 395 8.64 19.92 7.03
CA LEU A 395 8.50 20.86 8.15
C LEU A 395 8.56 22.34 7.70
N VAL A 396 9.10 22.63 6.52
CA VAL A 396 9.12 24.01 5.96
C VAL A 396 7.70 24.41 5.57
N PRO A 397 7.16 25.51 6.12
CA PRO A 397 5.82 25.96 5.75
C PRO A 397 5.77 26.39 4.26
N ALA A 398 4.83 25.82 3.51
CA ALA A 398 4.55 26.30 2.17
C ALA A 398 3.61 27.52 2.27
N HIS A 399 4.11 28.71 1.94
CA HIS A 399 3.24 29.86 1.75
C HIS A 399 2.51 29.71 0.43
N ASN A 400 1.18 29.56 0.50
CA ASN A 400 0.34 29.70 -0.69
C ASN A 400 0.23 31.21 -1.02
N PRO A 401 0.39 31.62 -2.27
CA PRO A 401 -0.19 32.86 -2.70
C PRO A 401 -1.71 32.77 -2.49
N PRO A 402 -2.39 33.88 -2.10
CA PRO A 402 -3.82 33.88 -1.89
C PRO A 402 -4.52 33.30 -3.12
N ALA A 403 -5.52 32.42 -2.88
CA ALA A 403 -6.33 31.84 -3.94
C ALA A 403 -6.91 32.98 -4.78
N VAL A 404 -6.59 33.03 -6.05
CA VAL A 404 -7.23 33.93 -7.01
C VAL A 404 -8.68 33.45 -7.08
N THR A 405 -9.55 34.16 -6.42
CA THR A 405 -11.02 34.04 -6.55
C THR A 405 -11.38 34.53 -7.95
N HIS A 406 -11.67 33.60 -8.84
CA HIS A 406 -12.37 33.87 -10.10
C HIS A 406 -13.72 33.16 -10.08
#